data_67d0d89e20965f1137f3eb90187f3a21
#
_entry.id   67d0d89e20965f1137f3eb90187f3a21
#
_cell.length_a   1.000
_cell.length_b   1.000
_cell.length_c   1.000
_cell.angle_alpha   90.00
_cell.angle_beta   90.00
_cell.angle_gamma   90.00
#
_symmetry.space_group_name_H-M   'P 1'
#
loop_
_entity.id
_entity.type
_entity.pdbx_description
1 polymer ?
#
loop_
_entity_poly.entity_id
_entity_poly.type
_entity_poly.pdbx_seq_one_letter_code
_entity_poly.pdbx_strand_id
1 'polypeptide(L)'
;KIEDKNEYALAPFYLFYDTVHTFLDSSIRRVIERCERAATDGNGIEPQDVDVLKLLYLVRYVDDVKANLDNIVILMADDIRLDKIIMREQVRGSLDRLMSQNYIGRTGEVYNFLTDEEQDIQREIYRNTTVDTSSIVELIGHMIFGDIYTTKKYRYGKYDFAFDQMVDTMTVGTATGGMRLRILTVATDAVEKAELRLMSESSGQAVVVLSDTPYYESLENAMKIRKYVKQRNVAQLPKSVQDIIRDHQEEAGKFELTAAEELKKAIETAEFYVDGEHIEIKGGDAKSKLDQALEYLVTHVYRELNLIRKNAETDADIVAVLTGGSDMLPGTEPNRDAAAKVEEYLEMQHTRNLPTSMADVQSRYQAIPYGWREIDIAAVVAQLIHDQKVTIKYSGTTIQPTDPKLPDMLRKKSEIGRTSISKRQVVSIQKIREVREFL
;
A
#
# COMPACT_ATOMS: atom_id res chain seq x y z
N LYS A 1 3.62 0.92 -59.95
CA LYS A 1 3.50 -0.34 -59.14
C LYS A 1 2.06 -0.79 -58.92
N ILE A 2 1.02 0.01 -59.27
CA ILE A 2 -0.40 -0.33 -59.09
C ILE A 2 -1.08 -0.59 -60.44
N GLU A 3 -0.51 -0.12 -61.54
CA GLU A 3 -1.11 -0.19 -62.88
C GLU A 3 -1.44 -1.61 -63.35
N ASP A 4 -0.72 -2.63 -62.85
CA ASP A 4 -0.91 -4.04 -63.20
C ASP A 4 -1.76 -4.83 -62.17
N LYS A 5 -2.31 -4.16 -61.15
CA LYS A 5 -3.10 -4.80 -60.11
C LYS A 5 -4.61 -4.71 -60.38
N ASN A 6 -5.41 -5.54 -59.72
CA ASN A 6 -6.87 -5.57 -59.82
C ASN A 6 -7.54 -4.33 -59.18
N GLU A 7 -8.81 -4.14 -59.47
CA GLU A 7 -9.64 -3.02 -59.00
C GLU A 7 -9.77 -2.88 -57.47
N TYR A 8 -9.39 -3.90 -56.69
CA TYR A 8 -9.46 -3.93 -55.22
C TYR A 8 -8.11 -3.64 -54.57
N ALA A 9 -7.04 -3.44 -55.36
CA ALA A 9 -5.70 -3.23 -54.84
C ALA A 9 -5.55 -1.88 -54.16
N LEU A 10 -4.86 -1.88 -53.02
CA LEU A 10 -4.42 -0.70 -52.29
C LEU A 10 -2.89 -0.54 -52.47
N ALA A 11 -2.41 0.67 -52.27
CA ALA A 11 -0.98 0.93 -52.16
C ALA A 11 -0.60 0.97 -50.68
N PRO A 12 0.04 -0.08 -50.14
CA PRO A 12 0.52 -0.04 -48.77
C PRO A 12 1.44 1.15 -48.52
N PHE A 13 1.33 1.76 -47.35
CA PHE A 13 2.03 3.01 -47.08
C PHE A 13 3.56 2.85 -47.06
N TYR A 14 4.08 1.68 -46.68
CA TYR A 14 5.53 1.41 -46.69
C TYR A 14 6.20 1.55 -48.06
N LEU A 15 5.46 1.41 -49.17
CA LEU A 15 5.98 1.58 -50.53
C LEU A 15 6.49 3.00 -50.80
N PHE A 16 6.02 4.00 -50.07
CA PHE A 16 6.51 5.37 -50.17
C PHE A 16 7.97 5.51 -49.71
N TYR A 17 8.48 4.57 -48.92
CA TYR A 17 9.87 4.54 -48.49
C TYR A 17 10.82 4.57 -49.67
N ASP A 18 10.57 3.79 -50.75
CA ASP A 18 11.39 3.73 -51.96
C ASP A 18 11.49 5.09 -52.69
N THR A 19 10.52 5.97 -52.47
CA THR A 19 10.51 7.32 -53.07
C THR A 19 11.36 8.30 -52.26
N VAL A 20 11.41 8.16 -50.95
CA VAL A 20 12.07 9.12 -50.06
C VAL A 20 13.45 8.67 -49.57
N HIS A 21 13.80 7.38 -49.69
CA HIS A 21 14.99 6.80 -49.07
C HIS A 21 16.31 7.48 -49.48
N THR A 22 16.40 8.06 -50.68
CA THR A 22 17.59 8.77 -51.17
C THR A 22 17.83 10.10 -50.46
N PHE A 23 16.79 10.68 -49.84
CA PHE A 23 16.84 11.95 -49.13
C PHE A 23 17.01 11.75 -47.62
N LEU A 24 16.99 10.48 -47.13
CA LEU A 24 17.10 10.17 -45.73
C LEU A 24 18.54 10.27 -45.20
N ASP A 25 18.65 10.54 -43.90
CA ASP A 25 19.94 10.48 -43.21
C ASP A 25 20.56 9.09 -43.33
N SER A 26 21.87 9.05 -43.43
CA SER A 26 22.63 7.80 -43.59
C SER A 26 22.49 6.86 -42.38
N SER A 27 22.24 7.39 -41.19
CA SER A 27 22.02 6.60 -39.98
C SER A 27 20.73 5.78 -40.08
N ILE A 28 19.65 6.38 -40.58
CA ILE A 28 18.34 5.74 -40.76
C ILE A 28 18.41 4.67 -41.84
N ARG A 29 19.03 5.00 -42.98
CA ARG A 29 19.21 4.03 -44.07
C ARG A 29 19.95 2.78 -43.60
N ARG A 30 21.02 2.96 -42.82
CA ARG A 30 21.80 1.84 -42.25
C ARG A 30 20.96 0.90 -41.40
N VAL A 31 20.04 1.42 -40.59
CA VAL A 31 19.15 0.58 -39.76
C VAL A 31 18.26 -0.28 -40.65
N ILE A 32 17.62 0.32 -41.65
CA ILE A 32 16.72 -0.42 -42.55
C ILE A 32 17.52 -1.42 -43.44
N GLU A 33 18.67 -1.03 -44.02
CA GLU A 33 19.55 -1.93 -44.76
C GLU A 33 20.08 -3.10 -43.90
N ARG A 34 20.33 -2.88 -42.62
CA ARG A 34 20.69 -3.94 -41.67
C ARG A 34 19.55 -4.91 -41.44
N CYS A 35 18.31 -4.41 -41.29
CA CYS A 35 17.12 -5.22 -41.19
C CYS A 35 16.85 -6.03 -42.47
N GLU A 36 17.02 -5.43 -43.64
CA GLU A 36 16.92 -6.11 -44.97
C GLU A 36 17.94 -7.24 -45.09
N ARG A 37 19.18 -7.01 -44.70
CA ARG A 37 20.21 -8.07 -44.66
C ARG A 37 19.85 -9.18 -43.70
N ALA A 38 19.40 -8.85 -42.50
CA ALA A 38 18.96 -9.85 -41.51
C ALA A 38 17.82 -10.74 -42.05
N ALA A 39 16.88 -10.15 -42.82
CA ALA A 39 15.80 -10.89 -43.49
C ALA A 39 16.34 -11.80 -44.60
N THR A 40 17.31 -11.31 -45.37
CA THR A 40 17.95 -12.10 -46.45
C THR A 40 18.76 -13.27 -45.91
N ASP A 41 19.47 -13.04 -44.80
CA ASP A 41 20.34 -14.04 -44.16
C ASP A 41 19.58 -15.03 -43.28
N GLY A 42 18.27 -14.86 -43.08
CA GLY A 42 17.44 -15.70 -42.21
C GLY A 42 17.74 -15.56 -40.74
N ASN A 43 18.22 -14.39 -40.30
CA ASN A 43 18.62 -14.12 -38.91
C ASN A 43 17.43 -13.68 -38.01
N GLY A 44 16.30 -14.38 -38.13
CA GLY A 44 15.13 -14.15 -37.27
C GLY A 44 14.30 -12.93 -37.63
N ILE A 45 14.55 -12.33 -38.82
CA ILE A 45 13.75 -11.27 -39.44
C ILE A 45 13.15 -11.81 -40.72
N GLU A 46 11.92 -11.50 -41.02
CA GLU A 46 11.21 -11.85 -42.23
C GLU A 46 11.07 -10.63 -43.17
N PRO A 47 10.87 -10.82 -44.49
CA PRO A 47 10.69 -9.71 -45.42
C PRO A 47 9.56 -8.75 -45.04
N GLN A 48 8.46 -9.27 -44.50
CA GLN A 48 7.33 -8.45 -44.01
C GLN A 48 7.73 -7.53 -42.85
N ASP A 49 8.68 -7.95 -41.98
CA ASP A 49 9.16 -7.15 -40.87
C ASP A 49 9.87 -5.88 -41.36
N VAL A 50 10.59 -5.99 -42.46
CA VAL A 50 11.24 -4.85 -43.12
C VAL A 50 10.22 -3.84 -43.62
N ASP A 51 9.10 -4.32 -44.19
CA ASP A 51 8.01 -3.46 -44.63
C ASP A 51 7.32 -2.74 -43.46
N VAL A 52 7.11 -3.45 -42.33
CA VAL A 52 6.60 -2.85 -41.09
C VAL A 52 7.60 -1.81 -40.54
N LEU A 53 8.90 -2.09 -40.60
CA LEU A 53 9.93 -1.15 -40.13
C LEU A 53 9.96 0.12 -41.00
N LYS A 54 9.88 -0.02 -42.33
CA LYS A 54 9.76 1.10 -43.27
C LYS A 54 8.53 1.95 -43.01
N LEU A 55 7.38 1.30 -42.74
CA LEU A 55 6.15 1.98 -42.37
C LEU A 55 6.32 2.79 -41.06
N LEU A 56 6.85 2.17 -40.02
CA LEU A 56 7.05 2.83 -38.71
C LEU A 56 7.97 4.04 -38.83
N TYR A 57 9.00 3.96 -39.68
CA TYR A 57 9.84 5.12 -39.99
C TYR A 57 9.03 6.25 -40.66
N LEU A 58 8.21 5.95 -41.66
CA LEU A 58 7.43 6.94 -42.41
C LEU A 58 6.39 7.66 -41.51
N VAL A 59 5.79 6.97 -40.57
CA VAL A 59 4.78 7.55 -39.67
C VAL A 59 5.40 8.22 -38.42
N ARG A 60 6.69 8.05 -38.18
CA ARG A 60 7.38 8.57 -36.97
C ARG A 60 7.18 10.08 -36.76
N TYR A 61 7.08 10.85 -37.83
CA TYR A 61 6.97 12.30 -37.78
C TYR A 61 5.56 12.80 -38.13
N VAL A 62 4.57 11.92 -38.10
CA VAL A 62 3.18 12.24 -38.44
C VAL A 62 2.38 12.19 -37.15
N ASP A 63 2.20 13.35 -36.50
CA ASP A 63 1.53 13.46 -35.18
C ASP A 63 0.08 12.96 -35.18
N ASP A 64 -0.62 13.10 -36.32
CA ASP A 64 -2.02 12.69 -36.48
C ASP A 64 -2.21 11.16 -36.59
N VAL A 65 -1.14 10.38 -36.74
CA VAL A 65 -1.19 8.92 -36.96
C VAL A 65 -0.45 8.21 -35.84
N LYS A 66 -1.18 7.70 -34.87
CA LYS A 66 -0.59 6.84 -33.84
C LYS A 66 -0.20 5.49 -34.43
N ALA A 67 1.05 5.09 -34.30
CA ALA A 67 1.55 3.80 -34.77
C ALA A 67 1.18 2.65 -33.81
N ASN A 68 -0.11 2.48 -33.52
CA ASN A 68 -0.65 1.33 -32.80
C ASN A 68 -0.92 0.15 -33.77
N LEU A 69 -1.13 -1.04 -33.22
CA LEU A 69 -1.34 -2.25 -34.01
C LEU A 69 -2.45 -2.10 -35.06
N ASP A 70 -3.59 -1.49 -34.72
CA ASP A 70 -4.73 -1.34 -35.61
C ASP A 70 -4.43 -0.41 -36.78
N ASN A 71 -3.79 0.72 -36.52
CA ASN A 71 -3.38 1.65 -37.57
C ASN A 71 -2.28 1.06 -38.49
N ILE A 72 -1.32 0.32 -37.89
CA ILE A 72 -0.28 -0.37 -38.70
C ILE A 72 -0.93 -1.38 -39.63
N VAL A 73 -1.87 -2.20 -39.18
CA VAL A 73 -2.62 -3.16 -40.01
C VAL A 73 -3.31 -2.46 -41.18
N ILE A 74 -3.95 -1.32 -40.94
CA ILE A 74 -4.63 -0.54 -42.00
C ILE A 74 -3.63 0.00 -43.00
N LEU A 75 -2.50 0.55 -42.54
CA LEU A 75 -1.48 1.15 -43.41
C LEU A 75 -0.65 0.11 -44.18
N MET A 76 -0.61 -1.14 -43.72
CA MET A 76 0.03 -2.27 -44.38
C MET A 76 -0.87 -2.95 -45.45
N ALA A 77 -2.17 -2.65 -45.47
CA ALA A 77 -3.14 -3.31 -46.33
C ALA A 77 -2.83 -3.07 -47.83
N ASP A 78 -2.81 -4.13 -48.63
CA ASP A 78 -2.57 -4.11 -50.07
C ASP A 78 -3.81 -4.48 -50.91
N ASP A 79 -4.90 -4.91 -50.28
CA ASP A 79 -6.21 -5.22 -50.88
C ASP A 79 -7.35 -4.86 -49.96
N ILE A 80 -8.46 -4.31 -50.45
CA ILE A 80 -9.65 -3.95 -49.68
C ILE A 80 -10.31 -5.17 -49.02
N ARG A 81 -10.18 -6.34 -49.65
CA ARG A 81 -10.80 -7.62 -49.23
C ARG A 81 -9.93 -8.40 -48.23
N LEU A 82 -8.83 -7.81 -47.76
CA LEU A 82 -7.91 -8.44 -46.86
C LEU A 82 -8.59 -8.91 -45.56
N ASP A 83 -8.29 -10.13 -45.11
CA ASP A 83 -8.72 -10.61 -43.80
C ASP A 83 -7.92 -9.88 -42.70
N LYS A 84 -8.62 -8.97 -42.00
CA LYS A 84 -8.00 -8.15 -40.97
C LYS A 84 -7.51 -8.97 -39.76
N ILE A 85 -8.11 -10.13 -39.49
CA ILE A 85 -7.71 -10.97 -38.34
C ILE A 85 -6.35 -11.61 -38.64
N ILE A 86 -6.22 -12.20 -39.84
CA ILE A 86 -4.98 -12.82 -40.28
C ILE A 86 -3.86 -11.77 -40.36
N MET A 87 -4.14 -10.63 -40.98
CA MET A 87 -3.15 -9.55 -41.11
C MET A 87 -2.71 -9.01 -39.75
N ARG A 88 -3.64 -8.91 -38.81
CA ARG A 88 -3.34 -8.46 -37.42
C ARG A 88 -2.33 -9.39 -36.73
N GLU A 89 -2.51 -10.71 -36.87
CA GLU A 89 -1.59 -11.69 -36.26
C GLU A 89 -0.21 -11.65 -36.97
N GLN A 90 -0.19 -11.49 -38.29
CA GLN A 90 1.07 -11.34 -39.05
C GLN A 90 1.83 -10.07 -38.63
N VAL A 91 1.15 -8.93 -38.56
CA VAL A 91 1.77 -7.66 -38.13
C VAL A 91 2.24 -7.76 -36.68
N ARG A 92 1.47 -8.43 -35.77
CA ARG A 92 1.90 -8.66 -34.39
C ARG A 92 3.19 -9.48 -34.34
N GLY A 93 3.26 -10.59 -35.09
CA GLY A 93 4.48 -11.39 -35.20
C GLY A 93 5.68 -10.59 -35.73
N SER A 94 5.47 -9.72 -36.72
CA SER A 94 6.51 -8.81 -37.23
C SER A 94 6.98 -7.82 -36.16
N LEU A 95 6.05 -7.20 -35.39
CA LEU A 95 6.38 -6.28 -34.33
C LEU A 95 7.16 -6.97 -33.20
N ASP A 96 6.79 -8.19 -32.83
CA ASP A 96 7.48 -8.96 -31.80
C ASP A 96 8.92 -9.31 -32.23
N ARG A 97 9.15 -9.73 -33.47
CA ARG A 97 10.49 -9.97 -34.01
C ARG A 97 11.34 -8.71 -34.06
N LEU A 98 10.79 -7.60 -34.55
CA LEU A 98 11.47 -6.30 -34.58
C LEU A 98 11.83 -5.77 -33.18
N MET A 99 10.94 -5.94 -32.17
CA MET A 99 11.23 -5.59 -30.79
C MET A 99 12.33 -6.48 -30.21
N SER A 100 12.26 -7.79 -30.43
CA SER A 100 13.26 -8.74 -29.90
C SER A 100 14.66 -8.43 -30.36
N GLN A 101 14.81 -7.91 -31.61
CA GLN A 101 16.07 -7.49 -32.21
C GLN A 101 16.36 -5.99 -32.02
N ASN A 102 15.53 -5.28 -31.25
CA ASN A 102 15.74 -3.87 -30.90
C ASN A 102 15.72 -2.89 -32.09
N TYR A 103 15.02 -3.22 -33.18
CA TYR A 103 14.78 -2.29 -34.32
C TYR A 103 13.70 -1.25 -33.98
N ILE A 104 12.78 -1.62 -33.11
CA ILE A 104 11.67 -0.77 -32.68
C ILE A 104 11.53 -0.76 -31.14
N GLY A 105 11.01 0.32 -30.61
CA GLY A 105 10.56 0.46 -29.24
C GLY A 105 9.03 0.44 -29.15
N ARG A 106 8.50 0.27 -27.93
CA ARG A 106 7.08 0.37 -27.64
C ARG A 106 6.85 1.25 -26.42
N THR A 107 5.96 2.24 -26.56
CA THR A 107 5.53 3.09 -25.44
C THR A 107 4.00 3.00 -25.34
N GLY A 108 3.52 2.30 -24.31
CA GLY A 108 2.11 1.94 -24.20
C GLY A 108 1.68 1.07 -25.40
N GLU A 109 0.74 1.55 -26.22
CA GLU A 109 0.26 0.85 -27.41
C GLU A 109 0.91 1.32 -28.71
N VAL A 110 1.84 2.28 -28.66
CA VAL A 110 2.49 2.88 -29.83
C VAL A 110 3.86 2.28 -30.05
N TYR A 111 4.15 1.89 -31.28
CA TYR A 111 5.44 1.36 -31.72
C TYR A 111 6.27 2.46 -32.41
N ASN A 112 7.54 2.52 -32.09
CA ASN A 112 8.45 3.57 -32.58
C ASN A 112 9.66 2.96 -33.30
N PHE A 113 9.98 3.47 -34.48
CA PHE A 113 11.26 3.19 -35.17
C PHE A 113 12.41 3.72 -34.31
N LEU A 114 13.49 2.94 -34.16
CA LEU A 114 14.67 3.33 -33.38
C LEU A 114 15.89 3.52 -34.31
N THR A 115 16.52 4.68 -34.19
CA THR A 115 17.85 4.93 -34.76
C THR A 115 18.93 4.11 -34.06
N ASP A 116 20.15 4.01 -34.61
CA ASP A 116 21.25 3.30 -33.93
C ASP A 116 21.54 3.86 -32.53
N GLU A 117 21.53 5.19 -32.37
CA GLU A 117 21.74 5.85 -31.06
C GLU A 117 20.63 5.50 -30.08
N GLU A 118 19.37 5.51 -30.52
CA GLU A 118 18.23 5.13 -29.68
C GLU A 118 18.29 3.65 -29.29
N GLN A 119 18.68 2.76 -30.19
CA GLN A 119 18.84 1.33 -29.91
C GLN A 119 19.92 1.08 -28.87
N ASP A 120 21.05 1.80 -28.92
CA ASP A 120 22.13 1.66 -27.97
C ASP A 120 21.70 2.18 -26.58
N ILE A 121 21.04 3.32 -26.51
CA ILE A 121 20.51 3.88 -25.26
C ILE A 121 19.45 2.96 -24.66
N GLN A 122 18.52 2.47 -25.47
CA GLN A 122 17.46 1.56 -25.02
C GLN A 122 18.05 0.25 -24.48
N ARG A 123 19.06 -0.31 -25.17
CA ARG A 123 19.76 -1.51 -24.70
C ARG A 123 20.45 -1.26 -23.36
N GLU A 124 21.08 -0.11 -23.20
CA GLU A 124 21.75 0.28 -21.96
C GLU A 124 20.75 0.45 -20.82
N ILE A 125 19.62 1.09 -21.07
CA ILE A 125 18.56 1.29 -20.06
C ILE A 125 17.95 -0.06 -19.65
N TYR A 126 17.42 -0.83 -20.61
CA TYR A 126 16.55 -1.97 -20.29
C TYR A 126 17.29 -3.28 -20.07
N ARG A 127 18.48 -3.47 -20.65
CA ARG A 127 19.26 -4.72 -20.51
C ARG A 127 20.44 -4.60 -19.54
N ASN A 128 21.12 -3.46 -19.53
CA ASN A 128 22.35 -3.28 -18.78
C ASN A 128 22.15 -2.56 -17.43
N THR A 129 21.09 -1.76 -17.31
CA THR A 129 20.76 -1.09 -16.04
C THR A 129 19.87 -1.98 -15.20
N THR A 130 20.39 -2.43 -14.06
CA THR A 130 19.65 -3.22 -13.09
C THR A 130 19.13 -2.36 -11.94
N VAL A 131 17.97 -2.69 -11.40
CA VAL A 131 17.37 -2.07 -10.22
C VAL A 131 17.13 -3.17 -9.19
N ASP A 132 17.48 -2.90 -7.94
CA ASP A 132 17.28 -3.85 -6.86
C ASP A 132 15.81 -3.96 -6.49
N THR A 133 15.30 -5.18 -6.33
CA THR A 133 13.93 -5.46 -5.90
C THR A 133 13.55 -4.67 -4.65
N SER A 134 14.45 -4.57 -3.66
CA SER A 134 14.22 -3.80 -2.45
C SER A 134 13.93 -2.32 -2.71
N SER A 135 14.61 -1.72 -3.69
CA SER A 135 14.37 -0.32 -4.08
C SER A 135 13.02 -0.12 -4.75
N ILE A 136 12.55 -1.11 -5.53
CA ILE A 136 11.23 -1.07 -6.15
C ILE A 136 10.15 -1.21 -5.05
N VAL A 137 10.33 -2.16 -4.14
CA VAL A 137 9.40 -2.37 -3.00
C VAL A 137 9.34 -1.15 -2.08
N GLU A 138 10.48 -0.48 -1.84
CA GLU A 138 10.53 0.79 -1.09
C GLU A 138 9.69 1.88 -1.78
N LEU A 139 9.84 2.04 -3.09
CA LEU A 139 9.07 3.00 -3.87
C LEU A 139 7.56 2.66 -3.83
N ILE A 140 7.20 1.38 -3.97
CA ILE A 140 5.80 0.92 -3.82
C ILE A 140 5.27 1.31 -2.44
N GLY A 141 6.05 1.09 -1.39
CA GLY A 141 5.67 1.46 -0.03
C GLY A 141 5.42 2.97 0.13
N HIS A 142 6.27 3.79 -0.46
CA HIS A 142 6.07 5.26 -0.47
C HIS A 142 4.83 5.66 -1.27
N MET A 143 4.56 5.06 -2.42
CA MET A 143 3.36 5.35 -3.21
C MET A 143 2.07 4.91 -2.50
N ILE A 144 2.06 3.71 -1.89
CA ILE A 144 0.88 3.23 -1.17
C ILE A 144 0.62 4.10 0.07
N PHE A 145 1.60 4.27 0.96
CA PHE A 145 1.40 4.93 2.25
C PHE A 145 1.65 6.45 2.23
N GLY A 146 2.25 6.97 1.16
CA GLY A 146 2.42 8.41 0.95
C GLY A 146 1.30 9.05 0.12
N ASP A 147 0.75 8.34 -0.88
CA ASP A 147 -0.18 8.92 -1.85
C ASP A 147 -1.56 8.26 -1.83
N ILE A 148 -1.66 6.92 -1.73
CA ILE A 148 -2.93 6.19 -1.81
C ILE A 148 -3.61 6.10 -0.43
N TYR A 149 -2.86 5.69 0.59
CA TYR A 149 -3.33 5.47 1.94
C TYR A 149 -2.48 6.23 2.97
N THR A 150 -2.68 7.52 3.08
CA THR A 150 -1.88 8.42 3.92
C THR A 150 -2.24 8.36 5.41
N THR A 151 -3.27 7.58 5.76
CA THR A 151 -3.76 7.42 7.12
C THR A 151 -2.73 6.68 7.99
N LYS A 152 -2.34 7.29 9.11
CA LYS A 152 -1.38 6.69 10.08
C LYS A 152 -2.05 6.07 11.30
N LYS A 153 -3.29 6.44 11.54
CA LYS A 153 -4.12 5.90 12.63
C LYS A 153 -5.52 5.65 12.09
N TYR A 154 -6.00 4.44 12.28
CA TYR A 154 -7.38 4.11 11.92
C TYR A 154 -8.33 4.62 13.00
N ARG A 155 -9.35 5.37 12.59
CA ARG A 155 -10.34 5.91 13.53
C ARG A 155 -11.58 5.04 13.54
N TYR A 156 -11.84 4.43 14.71
CA TYR A 156 -13.04 3.66 14.97
C TYR A 156 -13.88 4.34 16.05
N GLY A 157 -14.97 4.97 15.65
CA GLY A 157 -15.78 5.78 16.54
C GLY A 157 -14.99 6.92 17.19
N LYS A 158 -14.77 6.84 18.51
CA LYS A 158 -13.98 7.80 19.29
C LYS A 158 -12.53 7.37 19.54
N TYR A 159 -12.12 6.23 18.98
CA TYR A 159 -10.82 5.62 19.22
C TYR A 159 -9.92 5.79 17.98
N ASP A 160 -8.64 6.06 18.22
CA ASP A 160 -7.61 6.17 17.20
C ASP A 160 -6.59 5.04 17.41
N PHE A 161 -6.57 4.07 16.50
CA PHE A 161 -5.66 2.93 16.55
C PHE A 161 -4.47 3.17 15.61
N ALA A 162 -3.27 3.25 16.18
CA ALA A 162 -2.05 3.27 15.41
C ALA A 162 -1.79 1.88 14.81
N PHE A 163 -1.23 1.84 13.61
CA PHE A 163 -0.84 0.60 12.95
C PHE A 163 0.51 0.75 12.25
N ASP A 164 1.26 -0.34 12.22
CA ASP A 164 2.52 -0.42 11.51
C ASP A 164 2.26 -0.66 10.02
N GLN A 165 2.94 0.11 9.17
CA GLN A 165 2.84 0.03 7.72
C GLN A 165 3.98 -0.84 7.20
N MET A 166 3.65 -1.90 6.44
CA MET A 166 4.64 -2.80 5.86
C MET A 166 4.33 -3.10 4.40
N VAL A 167 5.38 -3.24 3.59
CA VAL A 167 5.31 -3.80 2.24
C VAL A 167 6.30 -4.95 2.15
N ASP A 168 5.81 -6.12 1.80
CA ASP A 168 6.53 -7.40 1.85
C ASP A 168 7.15 -7.62 3.23
N THR A 169 8.46 -7.52 3.36
CA THR A 169 9.19 -7.62 4.64
C THR A 169 9.67 -6.28 5.18
N MET A 170 9.39 -5.19 4.47
CA MET A 170 9.92 -3.87 4.76
C MET A 170 8.92 -3.00 5.52
N THR A 171 9.36 -2.41 6.63
CA THR A 171 8.55 -1.44 7.39
C THR A 171 8.64 -0.06 6.74
N VAL A 172 7.50 0.57 6.48
CA VAL A 172 7.40 1.94 5.97
C VAL A 172 7.21 2.90 7.14
N GLY A 173 8.18 3.77 7.36
CA GLY A 173 8.17 4.70 8.49
C GLY A 173 8.60 4.07 9.81
N THR A 174 8.01 4.52 10.92
CA THR A 174 8.38 4.07 12.28
C THR A 174 7.36 3.08 12.80
N ALA A 175 7.81 1.91 13.24
CA ALA A 175 6.95 0.91 13.88
C ALA A 175 6.44 1.43 15.23
N THR A 176 5.16 1.18 15.51
CA THR A 176 4.47 1.59 16.75
C THR A 176 4.27 0.41 17.70
N GLY A 177 4.42 -0.83 17.20
CA GLY A 177 4.18 -2.08 17.93
C GLY A 177 2.69 -2.38 18.18
N GLY A 178 1.80 -1.67 17.47
CA GLY A 178 0.35 -1.88 17.51
C GLY A 178 -0.13 -2.91 16.49
N MET A 179 -1.33 -2.69 15.96
CA MET A 179 -1.82 -3.42 14.80
C MET A 179 -0.87 -3.26 13.63
N ARG A 180 -0.98 -4.13 12.63
CA ARG A 180 -0.16 -4.06 11.43
C ARG A 180 -1.01 -4.17 10.17
N LEU A 181 -0.70 -3.34 9.18
CA LEU A 181 -1.18 -3.45 7.81
C LEU A 181 0.00 -3.82 6.92
N ARG A 182 0.02 -5.06 6.42
CA ARG A 182 1.08 -5.60 5.56
C ARG A 182 0.54 -5.79 4.15
N ILE A 183 1.20 -5.18 3.19
CA ILE A 183 0.88 -5.31 1.76
C ILE A 183 1.90 -6.27 1.14
N LEU A 184 1.45 -7.29 0.44
CA LEU A 184 2.30 -8.22 -0.30
C LEU A 184 2.24 -7.91 -1.79
N THR A 185 3.40 -7.66 -2.39
CA THR A 185 3.55 -7.33 -3.82
C THR A 185 3.79 -8.58 -4.65
N VAL A 186 3.86 -8.43 -5.97
CA VAL A 186 4.26 -9.53 -6.89
C VAL A 186 5.68 -10.04 -6.63
N ALA A 187 6.54 -9.26 -5.95
CA ALA A 187 7.89 -9.65 -5.59
C ALA A 187 7.95 -10.66 -4.44
N THR A 188 6.87 -10.82 -3.67
CA THR A 188 6.78 -11.84 -2.61
C THR A 188 6.66 -13.23 -3.22
N ASP A 189 7.43 -14.19 -2.70
CA ASP A 189 7.43 -15.57 -3.17
C ASP A 189 6.05 -16.25 -3.06
N ALA A 190 5.74 -17.13 -4.03
CA ALA A 190 4.47 -17.86 -4.05
C ALA A 190 4.24 -18.74 -2.79
N VAL A 191 5.32 -19.25 -2.19
CA VAL A 191 5.25 -20.04 -0.93
C VAL A 191 4.77 -19.17 0.24
N GLU A 192 5.14 -17.89 0.27
CA GLU A 192 4.67 -16.95 1.29
C GLU A 192 3.22 -16.52 1.07
N LYS A 193 2.73 -16.62 -0.16
CA LYS A 193 1.34 -16.35 -0.56
C LYS A 193 0.41 -17.56 -0.45
N ALA A 194 0.89 -18.70 0.07
CA ALA A 194 0.02 -19.85 0.30
C ALA A 194 -1.06 -19.51 1.33
N GLU A 195 -2.32 -19.80 1.04
CA GLU A 195 -3.51 -19.40 1.83
C GLU A 195 -3.37 -19.76 3.32
N LEU A 196 -2.99 -21.00 3.64
CA LEU A 196 -2.79 -21.44 5.03
C LEU A 196 -1.71 -20.64 5.77
N ARG A 197 -0.68 -20.22 5.05
CA ARG A 197 0.38 -19.39 5.61
C ARG A 197 -0.11 -17.96 5.85
N LEU A 198 -0.81 -17.38 4.89
CA LEU A 198 -1.42 -16.06 5.01
C LEU A 198 -2.42 -15.99 6.16
N MET A 199 -3.27 -17.00 6.33
CA MET A 199 -4.17 -17.10 7.48
C MET A 199 -3.38 -17.16 8.80
N SER A 200 -2.32 -17.97 8.88
CA SER A 200 -1.49 -18.05 10.09
C SER A 200 -0.76 -16.73 10.38
N GLU A 201 -0.18 -16.10 9.35
CA GLU A 201 0.58 -14.85 9.50
C GLU A 201 -0.32 -13.64 9.75
N SER A 202 -1.59 -13.69 9.34
CA SER A 202 -2.53 -12.58 9.56
C SER A 202 -3.09 -12.50 10.99
N SER A 203 -2.69 -13.40 11.90
CA SER A 203 -3.10 -13.33 13.31
C SER A 203 -2.70 -11.99 13.93
N GLY A 204 -3.68 -11.20 14.38
CA GLY A 204 -3.48 -9.87 14.95
C GLY A 204 -3.04 -8.79 13.96
N GLN A 205 -3.11 -9.04 12.65
CA GLN A 205 -2.77 -8.08 11.59
C GLN A 205 -3.66 -8.23 10.36
N ALA A 206 -3.64 -7.23 9.49
CA ALA A 206 -4.23 -7.28 8.16
C ALA A 206 -3.13 -7.50 7.13
N VAL A 207 -3.25 -8.57 6.32
CA VAL A 207 -2.36 -8.89 5.20
C VAL A 207 -3.16 -8.74 3.91
N VAL A 208 -2.66 -7.92 2.99
CA VAL A 208 -3.30 -7.60 1.70
C VAL A 208 -2.39 -8.12 0.59
N VAL A 209 -2.86 -9.07 -0.19
CA VAL A 209 -2.13 -9.62 -1.33
C VAL A 209 -2.57 -8.89 -2.59
N LEU A 210 -1.69 -8.05 -3.13
CA LEU A 210 -1.97 -7.28 -4.34
C LEU A 210 -2.20 -8.22 -5.54
N SER A 211 -3.17 -7.90 -6.37
CA SER A 211 -3.35 -8.60 -7.63
C SER A 211 -2.22 -8.27 -8.62
N ASP A 212 -1.99 -9.18 -9.56
CA ASP A 212 -0.96 -9.06 -10.58
C ASP A 212 -1.40 -8.08 -11.67
N THR A 213 -1.17 -6.78 -11.44
CA THR A 213 -1.30 -5.72 -12.43
C THR A 213 0.08 -5.14 -12.76
N PRO A 214 0.29 -4.46 -13.90
CA PRO A 214 1.62 -4.08 -14.37
C PRO A 214 2.28 -2.91 -13.61
N TYR A 215 1.94 -2.70 -12.33
CA TYR A 215 2.55 -1.65 -11.51
C TYR A 215 4.05 -1.88 -11.28
N TYR A 216 4.45 -3.14 -11.05
CA TYR A 216 5.84 -3.47 -10.74
C TYR A 216 6.76 -3.26 -11.93
N GLU A 217 6.37 -3.78 -13.10
CA GLU A 217 7.12 -3.60 -14.35
C GLU A 217 7.23 -2.12 -14.73
N SER A 218 6.14 -1.37 -14.58
CA SER A 218 6.14 0.08 -14.85
C SER A 218 7.13 0.82 -13.95
N LEU A 219 7.17 0.51 -12.64
CA LEU A 219 8.14 1.11 -11.72
C LEU A 219 9.57 0.68 -12.01
N GLU A 220 9.79 -0.60 -12.30
CA GLU A 220 11.12 -1.10 -12.69
C GLU A 220 11.66 -0.33 -13.90
N ASN A 221 10.83 -0.16 -14.94
CA ASN A 221 11.20 0.56 -16.16
C ASN A 221 11.48 2.04 -15.88
N ALA A 222 10.61 2.71 -15.12
CA ALA A 222 10.86 4.09 -14.70
C ALA A 222 12.17 4.23 -13.92
N MET A 223 12.42 3.35 -12.98
CA MET A 223 13.65 3.38 -12.16
C MET A 223 14.90 3.06 -12.97
N LYS A 224 14.86 2.16 -13.97
CA LYS A 224 15.96 1.91 -14.91
C LYS A 224 16.33 3.18 -15.65
N ILE A 225 15.33 3.87 -16.20
CA ILE A 225 15.54 5.14 -16.91
C ILE A 225 16.14 6.20 -15.96
N ARG A 226 15.55 6.41 -14.78
CA ARG A 226 16.04 7.40 -13.79
C ARG A 226 17.49 7.09 -13.37
N LYS A 227 17.81 5.82 -13.13
CA LYS A 227 19.16 5.37 -12.74
C LYS A 227 20.15 5.62 -13.89
N TYR A 228 19.80 5.26 -15.12
CA TYR A 228 20.62 5.51 -16.30
C TYR A 228 20.97 6.99 -16.45
N VAL A 229 19.97 7.87 -16.34
CA VAL A 229 20.15 9.32 -16.45
C VAL A 229 21.02 9.87 -15.31
N LYS A 230 20.80 9.42 -14.07
CA LYS A 230 21.57 9.86 -12.89
C LYS A 230 23.05 9.51 -12.98
N GLN A 231 23.40 8.42 -13.66
CA GLN A 231 24.79 7.96 -13.79
C GLN A 231 25.56 8.70 -14.89
N ARG A 232 24.92 9.58 -15.65
CA ARG A 232 25.52 10.26 -16.82
C ARG A 232 25.54 11.78 -16.65
N ASN A 233 26.56 12.40 -17.19
CA ASN A 233 26.60 13.87 -17.31
C ASN A 233 25.93 14.27 -18.65
N VAL A 234 24.59 14.32 -18.62
CA VAL A 234 23.76 14.57 -19.82
C VAL A 234 24.16 15.85 -20.56
N ALA A 235 24.55 16.90 -19.81
CA ALA A 235 24.91 18.20 -20.40
C ALA A 235 26.17 18.16 -21.30
N GLN A 236 26.99 17.14 -21.17
CA GLN A 236 28.20 16.96 -22.00
C GLN A 236 28.02 16.05 -23.22
N LEU A 237 26.83 15.45 -23.38
CA LEU A 237 26.53 14.57 -24.50
C LEU A 237 26.13 15.37 -25.74
N PRO A 238 26.22 14.78 -26.96
CA PRO A 238 25.68 15.38 -28.16
C PRO A 238 24.20 15.74 -28.01
N LYS A 239 23.74 16.79 -28.70
CA LYS A 239 22.36 17.26 -28.55
C LYS A 239 21.32 16.20 -28.95
N SER A 240 21.60 15.40 -30.02
CA SER A 240 20.74 14.26 -30.38
C SER A 240 20.53 13.28 -29.23
N VAL A 241 21.59 12.93 -28.52
CA VAL A 241 21.54 12.05 -27.34
C VAL A 241 20.82 12.69 -26.17
N GLN A 242 21.00 14.02 -25.94
CA GLN A 242 20.26 14.74 -24.90
C GLN A 242 18.75 14.72 -25.16
N ASP A 243 18.34 14.89 -26.43
CA ASP A 243 16.93 14.84 -26.82
C ASP A 243 16.33 13.45 -26.58
N ILE A 244 17.04 12.38 -26.96
CA ILE A 244 16.63 10.98 -26.70
C ILE A 244 16.48 10.72 -25.18
N ILE A 245 17.44 11.19 -24.38
CA ILE A 245 17.38 11.03 -22.92
C ILE A 245 16.20 11.79 -22.33
N ARG A 246 15.89 12.99 -22.84
CA ARG A 246 14.72 13.74 -22.40
C ARG A 246 13.42 12.98 -22.68
N ASP A 247 13.30 12.39 -23.88
CA ASP A 247 12.12 11.62 -24.24
C ASP A 247 11.94 10.39 -23.32
N HIS A 248 13.04 9.70 -22.97
CA HIS A 248 13.00 8.64 -21.97
C HIS A 248 12.66 9.14 -20.55
N GLN A 249 13.07 10.36 -20.15
CA GLN A 249 12.67 10.93 -18.88
C GLN A 249 11.16 11.22 -18.81
N GLU A 250 10.58 11.68 -19.93
CA GLU A 250 9.13 11.84 -20.06
C GLU A 250 8.41 10.49 -20.02
N GLU A 251 8.98 9.48 -20.67
CA GLU A 251 8.48 8.09 -20.62
C GLU A 251 8.49 7.55 -19.18
N ALA A 252 9.58 7.77 -18.42
CA ALA A 252 9.65 7.38 -17.02
C ALA A 252 8.52 8.03 -16.18
N GLY A 253 8.20 9.31 -16.44
CA GLY A 253 7.06 9.96 -15.79
C GLY A 253 5.72 9.31 -16.14
N LYS A 254 5.54 8.85 -17.38
CA LYS A 254 4.33 8.11 -17.78
C LYS A 254 4.25 6.75 -17.10
N PHE A 255 5.36 6.02 -16.98
CA PHE A 255 5.42 4.77 -16.25
C PHE A 255 5.08 4.95 -14.76
N GLU A 256 5.58 6.02 -14.11
CA GLU A 256 5.27 6.34 -12.71
C GLU A 256 3.76 6.62 -12.52
N LEU A 257 3.13 7.36 -13.43
CA LEU A 257 1.68 7.62 -13.41
C LEU A 257 0.87 6.34 -13.62
N THR A 258 1.25 5.53 -14.61
CA THR A 258 0.60 4.25 -14.88
C THR A 258 0.71 3.33 -13.66
N ALA A 259 1.88 3.25 -13.04
CA ALA A 259 2.09 2.45 -11.85
C ALA A 259 1.20 2.88 -10.68
N ALA A 260 1.00 4.19 -10.50
CA ALA A 260 0.12 4.72 -9.44
C ALA A 260 -1.34 4.30 -9.66
N GLU A 261 -1.83 4.31 -10.90
CA GLU A 261 -3.17 3.85 -11.24
C GLU A 261 -3.31 2.33 -11.08
N GLU A 262 -2.31 1.57 -11.55
CA GLU A 262 -2.32 0.11 -11.46
C GLU A 262 -2.17 -0.37 -10.00
N LEU A 263 -1.43 0.33 -9.13
CA LEU A 263 -1.39 0.05 -7.69
C LEU A 263 -2.76 0.22 -7.03
N LYS A 264 -3.51 1.26 -7.38
CA LYS A 264 -4.88 1.43 -6.88
C LYS A 264 -5.76 0.25 -7.29
N LYS A 265 -5.73 -0.14 -8.57
CA LYS A 265 -6.46 -1.31 -9.07
C LYS A 265 -6.02 -2.59 -8.38
N ALA A 266 -4.70 -2.77 -8.17
CA ALA A 266 -4.16 -3.94 -7.49
C ALA A 266 -4.66 -4.06 -6.06
N ILE A 267 -4.87 -2.95 -5.34
CA ILE A 267 -5.51 -2.93 -4.01
C ILE A 267 -7.01 -3.18 -4.11
N GLU A 268 -7.70 -2.59 -5.09
CA GLU A 268 -9.13 -2.78 -5.30
C GLU A 268 -9.52 -4.21 -5.62
N THR A 269 -8.62 -4.97 -6.23
CA THR A 269 -8.82 -6.38 -6.60
C THR A 269 -7.99 -7.35 -5.74
N ALA A 270 -7.39 -6.86 -4.64
CA ALA A 270 -6.56 -7.63 -3.74
C ALA A 270 -7.35 -8.68 -2.94
N GLU A 271 -6.62 -9.67 -2.44
CA GLU A 271 -7.11 -10.60 -1.43
C GLU A 271 -6.76 -10.10 -0.03
N PHE A 272 -7.69 -10.25 0.91
CA PHE A 272 -7.55 -9.75 2.27
C PHE A 272 -7.58 -10.88 3.29
N TYR A 273 -6.53 -10.97 4.11
CA TYR A 273 -6.41 -11.91 5.21
C TYR A 273 -6.28 -11.12 6.51
N VAL A 274 -7.23 -11.26 7.42
CA VAL A 274 -7.30 -10.45 8.64
C VAL A 274 -7.58 -11.33 9.84
N ASP A 275 -6.76 -11.23 10.86
CA ASP A 275 -6.86 -11.95 12.14
C ASP A 275 -7.09 -13.48 11.97
N GLY A 276 -6.40 -14.08 10.99
CA GLY A 276 -6.47 -15.51 10.72
C GLY A 276 -7.55 -15.94 9.74
N GLU A 277 -8.33 -15.01 9.18
CA GLU A 277 -9.42 -15.30 8.25
C GLU A 277 -9.19 -14.65 6.89
N HIS A 278 -9.61 -15.35 5.83
CA HIS A 278 -9.72 -14.79 4.49
C HIS A 278 -11.06 -14.08 4.37
N ILE A 279 -11.04 -12.77 4.18
CA ILE A 279 -12.26 -11.95 4.15
C ILE A 279 -12.54 -11.40 2.77
N GLU A 280 -13.80 -11.42 2.36
CA GLU A 280 -14.26 -10.81 1.10
C GLU A 280 -14.72 -9.37 1.35
N ILE A 281 -13.94 -8.38 0.88
CA ILE A 281 -14.31 -6.96 0.96
C ILE A 281 -14.98 -6.53 -0.35
N LYS A 282 -16.26 -6.18 -0.27
CA LYS A 282 -17.09 -5.84 -1.45
C LYS A 282 -17.14 -4.33 -1.67
N GLY A 283 -16.89 -3.93 -2.93
CA GLY A 283 -17.02 -2.54 -3.36
C GLY A 283 -15.97 -1.59 -2.74
N GLY A 284 -16.04 -0.32 -3.15
CA GLY A 284 -15.14 0.73 -2.68
C GLY A 284 -13.85 0.86 -3.50
N ASP A 285 -13.23 2.01 -3.36
CA ASP A 285 -11.90 2.30 -3.89
C ASP A 285 -10.79 1.69 -3.00
N ALA A 286 -9.54 1.79 -3.43
CA ALA A 286 -8.39 1.26 -2.72
C ALA A 286 -8.34 1.69 -1.23
N LYS A 287 -8.60 2.97 -0.96
CA LYS A 287 -8.61 3.50 0.41
C LYS A 287 -9.73 2.88 1.25
N SER A 288 -10.94 2.84 0.70
CA SER A 288 -12.11 2.26 1.39
C SER A 288 -11.92 0.78 1.72
N LYS A 289 -11.27 0.02 0.83
CA LYS A 289 -10.98 -1.40 1.09
C LYS A 289 -9.98 -1.60 2.22
N LEU A 290 -8.93 -0.78 2.27
CA LEU A 290 -7.97 -0.81 3.38
C LEU A 290 -8.60 -0.37 4.70
N ASP A 291 -9.49 0.63 4.67
CA ASP A 291 -10.26 1.06 5.85
C ASP A 291 -11.15 -0.08 6.37
N GLN A 292 -11.85 -0.81 5.49
CA GLN A 292 -12.68 -1.95 5.87
C GLN A 292 -11.85 -3.11 6.45
N ALA A 293 -10.67 -3.38 5.91
CA ALA A 293 -9.75 -4.39 6.46
C ALA A 293 -9.29 -4.02 7.87
N LEU A 294 -8.97 -2.74 8.11
CA LEU A 294 -8.58 -2.25 9.43
C LEU A 294 -9.78 -2.21 10.40
N GLU A 295 -10.98 -1.90 9.94
CA GLU A 295 -12.21 -2.00 10.74
C GLU A 295 -12.44 -3.42 11.23
N TYR A 296 -12.32 -4.39 10.31
CA TYR A 296 -12.42 -5.79 10.65
C TYR A 296 -11.37 -6.18 11.69
N LEU A 297 -10.12 -5.77 11.47
CA LEU A 297 -9.03 -6.05 12.41
C LEU A 297 -9.29 -5.45 13.81
N VAL A 298 -9.73 -4.19 13.87
CA VAL A 298 -10.04 -3.53 15.15
C VAL A 298 -11.12 -4.30 15.91
N THR A 299 -12.21 -4.66 15.24
CA THR A 299 -13.35 -5.33 15.90
C THR A 299 -13.02 -6.74 16.38
N HIS A 300 -12.06 -7.42 15.76
CA HIS A 300 -11.65 -8.78 16.12
C HIS A 300 -10.52 -8.81 17.14
N VAL A 301 -9.59 -7.86 17.07
CA VAL A 301 -8.45 -7.78 17.97
C VAL A 301 -8.82 -7.11 19.29
N TYR A 302 -9.64 -6.04 19.26
CA TYR A 302 -10.09 -5.32 20.46
C TYR A 302 -11.50 -5.74 20.89
N ARG A 303 -11.67 -7.05 21.14
CA ARG A 303 -12.98 -7.67 21.46
C ARG A 303 -13.66 -7.08 22.70
N GLU A 304 -12.87 -6.54 23.64
CA GLU A 304 -13.35 -5.97 24.90
C GLU A 304 -13.53 -4.44 24.83
N LEU A 305 -13.38 -3.84 23.61
CA LEU A 305 -13.55 -2.40 23.41
C LEU A 305 -14.95 -1.93 23.80
N ASN A 306 -15.96 -2.73 23.45
CA ASN A 306 -17.39 -2.41 23.68
C ASN A 306 -17.83 -2.46 25.13
N LEU A 307 -16.97 -2.87 26.08
CA LEU A 307 -17.24 -2.76 27.50
C LEU A 307 -17.33 -1.30 27.96
N ILE A 308 -16.68 -0.37 27.25
CA ILE A 308 -16.88 1.07 27.44
C ILE A 308 -18.12 1.50 26.66
N ARG A 309 -19.25 1.55 27.33
CA ARG A 309 -20.54 1.95 26.75
C ARG A 309 -20.75 3.46 26.77
N LYS A 310 -20.16 4.15 27.77
CA LYS A 310 -20.18 5.61 27.89
C LYS A 310 -18.75 6.12 27.99
N ASN A 311 -18.32 6.87 26.99
CA ASN A 311 -17.01 7.48 26.94
C ASN A 311 -16.95 8.75 27.79
N ALA A 312 -15.86 8.96 28.53
CA ALA A 312 -15.51 10.24 29.11
C ALA A 312 -14.87 11.17 28.06
N GLU A 313 -15.15 12.46 28.15
CA GLU A 313 -14.60 13.44 27.20
C GLU A 313 -13.61 14.41 27.87
N THR A 314 -13.87 14.72 29.16
CA THR A 314 -13.11 15.71 29.93
C THR A 314 -12.82 15.22 31.34
N ASP A 315 -11.90 15.89 32.05
CA ASP A 315 -11.62 15.62 33.44
C ASP A 315 -12.86 15.90 34.33
N ALA A 316 -13.78 16.77 33.88
CA ALA A 316 -15.04 17.01 34.57
C ALA A 316 -15.93 15.75 34.60
N ASP A 317 -15.88 14.90 33.59
CA ASP A 317 -16.62 13.63 33.57
C ASP A 317 -16.05 12.67 34.62
N ILE A 318 -14.73 12.65 34.82
CA ILE A 318 -14.09 11.85 35.88
C ILE A 318 -14.52 12.35 37.28
N VAL A 319 -14.53 13.69 37.48
CA VAL A 319 -15.00 14.31 38.73
C VAL A 319 -16.47 13.99 38.97
N ALA A 320 -17.32 14.06 37.96
CA ALA A 320 -18.74 13.72 38.08
C ALA A 320 -18.95 12.27 38.55
N VAL A 321 -18.15 11.33 38.02
CA VAL A 321 -18.17 9.92 38.47
C VAL A 321 -17.72 9.80 39.92
N LEU A 322 -16.63 10.48 40.32
CA LEU A 322 -16.11 10.45 41.71
C LEU A 322 -17.09 10.99 42.73
N THR A 323 -17.89 12.00 42.34
CA THR A 323 -18.84 12.68 43.26
C THR A 323 -20.26 12.09 43.24
N GLY A 324 -20.48 11.05 42.42
CA GLY A 324 -21.82 10.44 42.29
C GLY A 324 -22.84 11.33 41.57
N GLY A 325 -22.36 12.27 40.73
CA GLY A 325 -23.18 13.24 40.00
C GLY A 325 -24.00 12.70 38.82
N SER A 326 -24.12 11.39 38.67
CA SER A 326 -25.07 10.78 37.75
C SER A 326 -26.25 10.25 38.55
N ASP A 327 -27.46 10.76 38.29
CA ASP A 327 -28.75 10.30 38.87
C ASP A 327 -29.08 8.83 38.50
N MET A 328 -28.09 7.94 38.52
CA MET A 328 -28.25 6.53 38.14
C MET A 328 -28.51 5.68 39.40
N LEU A 329 -29.47 4.79 39.29
CA LEU A 329 -29.69 3.75 40.28
C LEU A 329 -28.45 2.85 40.39
N PRO A 330 -28.02 2.47 41.61
CA PRO A 330 -26.91 1.56 41.80
C PRO A 330 -27.07 0.27 40.99
N GLY A 331 -26.05 -0.11 40.23
CA GLY A 331 -26.08 -1.30 39.38
C GLY A 331 -26.52 -1.06 37.93
N THR A 332 -26.83 0.19 37.54
CA THR A 332 -27.18 0.57 36.16
C THR A 332 -26.11 1.42 35.48
N GLU A 333 -24.92 1.51 36.10
CA GLU A 333 -23.78 2.28 35.56
C GLU A 333 -23.37 1.77 34.18
N PRO A 334 -23.20 2.66 33.18
CA PRO A 334 -22.95 2.25 31.80
C PRO A 334 -21.69 1.40 31.62
N ASN A 335 -20.63 1.67 32.41
CA ASN A 335 -19.33 0.99 32.29
C ASN A 335 -19.12 -0.07 33.38
N ARG A 336 -20.19 -0.62 33.93
CA ARG A 336 -20.14 -1.63 35.01
C ARG A 336 -19.29 -2.86 34.61
N ASP A 337 -19.46 -3.36 33.41
CA ASP A 337 -18.74 -4.54 32.94
C ASP A 337 -17.23 -4.24 32.78
N ALA A 338 -16.88 -3.04 32.35
CA ALA A 338 -15.50 -2.56 32.30
C ALA A 338 -14.91 -2.42 33.74
N ALA A 339 -15.67 -1.86 34.66
CA ALA A 339 -15.26 -1.74 36.07
C ALA A 339 -15.02 -3.11 36.71
N ALA A 340 -15.88 -4.10 36.44
CA ALA A 340 -15.71 -5.46 36.92
C ALA A 340 -14.40 -6.09 36.40
N LYS A 341 -14.01 -5.86 35.13
CA LYS A 341 -12.73 -6.34 34.59
C LYS A 341 -11.52 -5.72 35.27
N VAL A 342 -11.58 -4.42 35.58
CA VAL A 342 -10.50 -3.75 36.32
C VAL A 342 -10.44 -4.25 37.76
N GLU A 343 -11.58 -4.44 38.42
CA GLU A 343 -11.65 -5.00 39.76
C GLU A 343 -11.06 -6.42 39.85
N GLU A 344 -11.42 -7.31 38.87
CA GLU A 344 -10.89 -8.66 38.78
C GLU A 344 -9.35 -8.67 38.63
N TYR A 345 -8.82 -7.78 37.78
CA TYR A 345 -7.38 -7.62 37.65
C TYR A 345 -6.70 -7.19 38.92
N LEU A 346 -7.23 -6.20 39.59
CA LEU A 346 -6.70 -5.71 40.89
C LEU A 346 -6.77 -6.78 42.00
N GLU A 347 -7.82 -7.60 42.01
CA GLU A 347 -7.95 -8.73 42.90
C GLU A 347 -6.88 -9.79 42.67
N MET A 348 -6.64 -10.13 41.38
CA MET A 348 -5.58 -11.06 41.01
C MET A 348 -4.20 -10.54 41.42
N GLN A 349 -3.91 -9.25 41.23
CA GLN A 349 -2.64 -8.64 41.63
C GLN A 349 -2.50 -8.64 43.19
N HIS A 350 -3.57 -8.32 43.88
CA HIS A 350 -3.58 -8.35 45.35
C HIS A 350 -3.33 -9.77 45.89
N THR A 351 -3.98 -10.79 45.33
CA THR A 351 -3.78 -12.20 45.73
C THR A 351 -2.34 -12.67 45.51
N ARG A 352 -1.66 -12.13 44.46
CA ARG A 352 -0.26 -12.40 44.19
C ARG A 352 0.72 -11.52 44.97
N ASN A 353 0.24 -10.61 45.81
CA ASN A 353 1.04 -9.62 46.48
C ASN A 353 1.89 -8.73 45.57
N LEU A 354 1.38 -8.42 44.36
CA LEU A 354 2.05 -7.57 43.40
C LEU A 354 1.56 -6.13 43.53
N PRO A 355 2.48 -5.16 43.76
CA PRO A 355 2.10 -3.75 43.81
C PRO A 355 1.66 -3.34 42.38
N THR A 356 0.56 -2.60 42.30
CA THR A 356 0.00 -2.16 41.03
C THR A 356 -0.09 -0.63 41.02
N SER A 357 0.47 -0.02 40.01
CA SER A 357 0.35 1.41 39.74
C SER A 357 -0.81 1.70 38.78
N MET A 358 -1.23 2.96 38.72
CA MET A 358 -2.17 3.41 37.69
C MET A 358 -1.56 3.28 36.28
N ALA A 359 -0.24 3.38 36.14
CA ALA A 359 0.46 3.14 34.88
C ALA A 359 0.29 1.70 34.40
N ASP A 360 0.32 0.70 35.30
CA ASP A 360 0.09 -0.70 34.96
C ASP A 360 -1.34 -0.92 34.48
N VAL A 361 -2.32 -0.28 35.14
CA VAL A 361 -3.74 -0.33 34.74
C VAL A 361 -3.91 0.32 33.35
N GLN A 362 -3.36 1.52 33.15
CA GLN A 362 -3.42 2.20 31.87
C GLN A 362 -2.78 1.36 30.75
N SER A 363 -1.58 0.83 30.97
CA SER A 363 -0.88 0.00 29.99
C SER A 363 -1.67 -1.25 29.60
N ARG A 364 -2.25 -1.94 30.60
CA ARG A 364 -3.03 -3.15 30.37
C ARG A 364 -4.28 -2.91 29.54
N TYR A 365 -5.05 -1.87 29.86
CA TYR A 365 -6.36 -1.63 29.26
C TYR A 365 -6.28 -0.79 27.99
N GLN A 366 -5.15 -0.17 27.69
CA GLN A 366 -4.85 0.37 26.34
C GLN A 366 -4.41 -0.71 25.36
N ALA A 367 -3.87 -1.83 25.85
CA ALA A 367 -3.42 -2.94 25.02
C ALA A 367 -4.60 -3.85 24.58
N ILE A 368 -4.31 -4.75 23.65
CA ILE A 368 -5.19 -5.85 23.25
C ILE A 368 -5.52 -6.70 24.49
N PRO A 369 -6.77 -7.13 24.67
CA PRO A 369 -7.94 -7.02 23.80
C PRO A 369 -8.86 -5.81 24.09
N TYR A 370 -8.44 -4.85 24.90
CA TYR A 370 -9.30 -3.76 25.39
C TYR A 370 -9.28 -2.50 24.51
N GLY A 371 -8.10 -1.90 24.27
CA GLY A 371 -7.94 -0.71 23.42
C GLY A 371 -8.60 0.56 23.96
N TRP A 372 -8.89 0.64 25.27
CA TRP A 372 -9.60 1.77 25.89
C TRP A 372 -8.72 3.02 25.92
N ARG A 373 -9.35 4.19 25.80
CA ARG A 373 -8.63 5.47 25.92
C ARG A 373 -8.22 5.72 27.37
N GLU A 374 -7.13 6.44 27.56
CA GLU A 374 -6.62 6.79 28.90
C GLU A 374 -7.68 7.42 29.82
N ILE A 375 -8.52 8.29 29.23
CA ILE A 375 -9.59 8.99 29.97
C ILE A 375 -10.74 8.05 30.36
N ASP A 376 -11.07 7.09 29.49
CA ASP A 376 -12.12 6.09 29.82
C ASP A 376 -11.65 5.15 30.92
N ILE A 377 -10.37 4.75 30.91
CA ILE A 377 -9.77 3.94 31.98
C ILE A 377 -9.78 4.72 33.31
N ALA A 378 -9.43 6.00 33.26
CA ALA A 378 -9.48 6.86 34.44
C ALA A 378 -10.90 6.99 34.99
N ALA A 379 -11.92 7.12 34.12
CA ALA A 379 -13.33 7.17 34.54
C ALA A 379 -13.81 5.82 35.12
N VAL A 380 -13.38 4.68 34.58
CA VAL A 380 -13.68 3.34 35.14
C VAL A 380 -13.05 3.16 36.50
N VAL A 381 -11.79 3.61 36.69
CA VAL A 381 -11.15 3.57 38.02
C VAL A 381 -11.82 4.53 38.99
N ALA A 382 -12.25 5.72 38.53
CA ALA A 382 -13.03 6.67 39.33
C ALA A 382 -14.34 6.03 39.83
N GLN A 383 -15.02 5.21 39.02
CA GLN A 383 -16.19 4.44 39.42
C GLN A 383 -15.83 3.47 40.55
N LEU A 384 -14.73 2.73 40.47
CA LEU A 384 -14.28 1.82 41.50
C LEU A 384 -13.91 2.54 42.82
N ILE A 385 -13.40 3.78 42.74
CA ILE A 385 -13.13 4.65 43.92
C ILE A 385 -14.44 5.09 44.54
N HIS A 386 -15.39 5.57 43.74
CA HIS A 386 -16.73 5.96 44.20
C HIS A 386 -17.44 4.80 44.91
N ASP A 387 -17.40 3.61 44.32
CA ASP A 387 -18.01 2.39 44.90
C ASP A 387 -17.22 1.83 46.09
N GLN A 388 -16.17 2.50 46.51
CA GLN A 388 -15.31 2.11 47.64
C GLN A 388 -14.65 0.73 47.46
N LYS A 389 -14.44 0.27 46.24
CA LYS A 389 -13.83 -1.04 45.91
C LYS A 389 -12.31 -1.00 45.88
N VAL A 390 -11.73 0.18 45.68
CA VAL A 390 -10.29 0.39 45.61
C VAL A 390 -9.81 1.52 46.51
N THR A 391 -8.52 1.46 46.83
CA THR A 391 -7.80 2.51 47.58
C THR A 391 -6.69 3.06 46.71
N ILE A 392 -6.59 4.36 46.62
CA ILE A 392 -5.53 5.07 45.89
C ILE A 392 -4.52 5.65 46.91
N LYS A 393 -3.24 5.46 46.58
CA LYS A 393 -2.13 6.11 47.29
C LYS A 393 -1.24 6.83 46.27
N TYR A 394 -0.92 8.06 46.55
CA TYR A 394 0.02 8.86 45.81
C TYR A 394 1.30 9.06 46.61
N SER A 395 2.44 8.61 46.06
CA SER A 395 3.75 8.62 46.75
C SER A 395 3.65 8.08 48.21
N GLY A 396 2.86 7.02 48.42
CA GLY A 396 2.68 6.38 49.72
C GLY A 396 1.54 6.94 50.60
N THR A 397 0.99 8.12 50.30
CA THR A 397 -0.09 8.76 51.05
C THR A 397 -1.43 8.39 50.44
N THR A 398 -2.39 7.96 51.29
CA THR A 398 -3.75 7.64 50.87
C THR A 398 -4.49 8.91 50.43
N ILE A 399 -5.10 8.88 49.25
CA ILE A 399 -5.81 9.99 48.64
C ILE A 399 -7.32 9.82 48.86
N GLN A 400 -7.99 10.91 49.22
CA GLN A 400 -9.44 10.92 49.38
C GLN A 400 -10.14 11.09 48.02
N PRO A 401 -11.34 10.51 47.83
CA PRO A 401 -12.11 10.68 46.59
C PRO A 401 -12.44 12.12 46.21
N THR A 402 -12.41 13.04 47.21
CA THR A 402 -12.68 14.47 47.02
C THR A 402 -11.44 15.30 46.66
N ASP A 403 -10.26 14.69 46.53
CA ASP A 403 -9.05 15.41 46.19
C ASP A 403 -9.14 15.98 44.76
N PRO A 404 -9.02 17.31 44.55
CA PRO A 404 -9.15 17.93 43.23
C PRO A 404 -8.07 17.52 42.23
N LYS A 405 -6.95 16.96 42.70
CA LYS A 405 -5.86 16.45 41.84
C LYS A 405 -6.03 14.99 41.44
N LEU A 406 -7.04 14.31 41.98
CA LEU A 406 -7.25 12.89 41.68
C LEU A 406 -7.42 12.57 40.20
N PRO A 407 -8.15 13.35 39.38
CA PRO A 407 -8.21 13.12 37.92
C PRO A 407 -6.83 13.12 37.25
N ASP A 408 -5.95 14.03 37.64
CA ASP A 408 -4.57 14.10 37.16
C ASP A 408 -3.76 12.85 37.51
N MET A 409 -3.90 12.37 38.75
CA MET A 409 -3.23 11.16 39.26
C MET A 409 -3.68 9.90 38.51
N LEU A 410 -4.91 9.86 38.01
CA LEU A 410 -5.46 8.72 37.25
C LEU A 410 -5.10 8.74 35.79
N ARG A 411 -4.68 9.90 35.22
CA ARG A 411 -4.57 10.10 33.80
C ARG A 411 -3.20 10.60 33.28
N LYS A 412 -2.59 11.60 33.99
CA LYS A 412 -1.38 12.24 33.49
C LYS A 412 -0.18 11.31 33.56
N LYS A 413 0.56 11.21 32.45
CA LYS A 413 1.77 10.36 32.33
C LYS A 413 2.81 10.61 33.42
N SER A 414 2.95 11.86 33.90
CA SER A 414 3.86 12.23 34.99
C SER A 414 3.41 11.70 36.34
N GLU A 415 2.10 11.42 36.53
CA GLU A 415 1.48 11.12 37.83
C GLU A 415 1.15 9.63 37.99
N ILE A 416 0.69 8.97 36.94
CA ILE A 416 0.17 7.59 36.99
C ILE A 416 1.19 6.57 37.54
N GLY A 417 2.51 6.78 37.28
CA GLY A 417 3.56 5.92 37.83
C GLY A 417 3.77 6.07 39.36
N ARG A 418 3.37 7.21 39.94
CA ARG A 418 3.45 7.47 41.37
C ARG A 418 2.15 7.16 42.11
N THR A 419 1.09 6.86 41.33
CA THR A 419 -0.25 6.55 41.87
C THR A 419 -0.37 5.04 41.95
N SER A 420 -0.35 4.49 43.17
CA SER A 420 -0.65 3.07 43.41
C SER A 420 -2.12 2.85 43.67
N ILE A 421 -2.63 1.74 43.15
CA ILE A 421 -4.01 1.31 43.26
C ILE A 421 -4.06 -0.09 43.87
N SER A 422 -4.92 -0.29 44.86
CA SER A 422 -5.10 -1.59 45.49
C SER A 422 -6.56 -1.87 45.79
N LYS A 423 -6.96 -3.14 45.79
CA LYS A 423 -8.29 -3.55 46.21
C LYS A 423 -8.50 -3.15 47.66
N ARG A 424 -9.65 -2.56 47.97
CA ARG A 424 -10.02 -2.25 49.34
C ARG A 424 -10.44 -3.54 50.06
N GLN A 425 -9.82 -3.82 51.20
CA GLN A 425 -10.24 -4.94 52.04
C GLN A 425 -11.49 -4.56 52.78
N VAL A 426 -12.58 -5.25 52.54
CA VAL A 426 -13.78 -5.16 53.37
C VAL A 426 -13.52 -5.99 54.63
N VAL A 427 -13.35 -5.33 55.77
CA VAL A 427 -13.27 -6.03 57.02
C VAL A 427 -14.65 -6.64 57.31
N SER A 428 -14.71 -7.97 57.39
CA SER A 428 -15.98 -8.64 57.65
C SER A 428 -16.58 -8.19 58.97
N ILE A 429 -17.92 -8.07 59.02
CA ILE A 429 -18.66 -7.71 60.23
C ILE A 429 -18.24 -8.61 61.39
N GLN A 430 -17.88 -9.86 61.10
CA GLN A 430 -17.40 -10.83 62.08
C GLN A 430 -16.05 -10.41 62.69
N LYS A 431 -15.09 -9.95 61.92
CA LYS A 431 -13.82 -9.40 62.42
C LYS A 431 -14.01 -8.09 63.19
N ILE A 432 -14.98 -7.27 62.81
CA ILE A 432 -15.33 -6.07 63.61
C ILE A 432 -15.92 -6.45 64.95
N ARG A 433 -16.72 -7.51 65.03
CA ARG A 433 -17.24 -8.05 66.29
C ARG A 433 -16.15 -8.62 67.21
N GLU A 434 -15.24 -9.44 66.58
CA GLU A 434 -14.09 -9.99 67.32
C GLU A 434 -13.16 -8.91 67.87
N VAL A 435 -12.93 -7.81 67.14
CA VAL A 435 -12.15 -6.67 67.65
C VAL A 435 -12.92 -5.90 68.78
N ARG A 436 -14.27 -5.83 68.68
CA ARG A 436 -15.10 -5.21 69.74
C ARG A 436 -15.17 -6.07 70.96
N GLU A 437 -15.09 -7.37 70.88
CA GLU A 437 -15.03 -8.30 72.02
C GLU A 437 -13.64 -8.34 72.67
N PHE A 438 -12.60 -7.87 72.00
CA PHE A 438 -11.21 -7.80 72.51
C PHE A 438 -10.86 -6.43 73.11
N LEU A 439 -11.68 -5.40 72.90
CA LEU A 439 -11.55 -4.07 73.51
C LEU A 439 -12.54 -3.93 74.70
#